data_d661d2cc37c58abaab8b0882ff594ed3
#
_entry.id   d661d2cc37c58abaab8b0882ff594ed3
#
_cell.length_a   1.000
_cell.length_b   1.000
_cell.length_c   1.000
_cell.angle_alpha   90.00
_cell.angle_beta   90.00
_cell.angle_gamma   90.00
#
_symmetry.space_group_name_H-M   'P 1'
#
loop_
_entity.id
_entity.type
_entity.pdbx_description
1 polymer ?
#
loop_
_entity_poly.entity_id
_entity_poly.type
_entity_poly.pdbx_seq_one_letter_code
_entity_poly.pdbx_strand_id
1 'polypeptide(L)'
;MYQPARLIPTAFEFTDIAGLVKGASQGEGLGNKFLSHIRETDAIVEVVRCFENSDIIHVEGKVDPIRDIEIINLELILADLESIGNRIEKIEKKAKAGKDKDDLVELEALKKAKSALEKNQSLRMVDFTKEEKLAIKSYNFLTLKPIIYMANINEEEVSTEDNEYVKKVKEYAALENAKVIKVCAKIEEELSQLDDNDHKEMLLALGIEMSGLDQLIKATYDLLGLATYFTVGTDEVRAWTFKKGMNAKECAGIIHSDFEKGFIRAEVMSYEDLIKCGSELKVKEAGRARLEGKDYIMQDGDICHFRFNV
;
A
#
# COMPACT_ATOMS: atom_id res chain seq x y z
N MET A 1 -6.58 17.40 -23.73
CA MET A 1 -7.45 18.50 -23.22
C MET A 1 -6.60 19.66 -22.74
N TYR A 2 -5.70 19.47 -21.79
CA TYR A 2 -4.70 20.45 -21.39
C TYR A 2 -3.38 20.18 -22.11
N GLN A 3 -2.64 21.25 -22.46
CA GLN A 3 -1.28 21.17 -22.98
C GLN A 3 -0.38 21.99 -22.02
N PRO A 4 -0.15 21.49 -20.81
CA PRO A 4 0.64 22.22 -19.82
C PRO A 4 2.13 22.23 -20.19
N ALA A 5 2.86 23.22 -19.70
CA ALA A 5 4.31 23.24 -19.81
C ALA A 5 4.94 22.06 -19.01
N ARG A 6 4.28 21.64 -17.92
CA ARG A 6 4.72 20.51 -17.07
C ARG A 6 3.54 19.63 -16.72
N LEU A 7 3.72 18.30 -16.90
CA LEU A 7 2.82 17.27 -16.42
C LEU A 7 3.53 16.48 -15.32
N ILE A 8 2.98 16.50 -14.10
CA ILE A 8 3.59 15.84 -12.95
C ILE A 8 2.65 14.74 -12.46
N PRO A 9 2.98 13.46 -12.72
CA PRO A 9 2.24 12.34 -12.17
C PRO A 9 2.48 12.23 -10.66
N THR A 10 1.61 11.50 -9.98
CA THR A 10 1.89 11.05 -8.62
C THR A 10 2.94 9.96 -8.64
N ALA A 11 3.79 9.91 -7.61
CA ALA A 11 4.79 8.87 -7.45
C ALA A 11 4.33 7.84 -6.43
N PHE A 12 4.56 6.57 -6.76
CA PHE A 12 4.42 5.45 -5.87
C PHE A 12 5.73 4.65 -5.93
N GLU A 13 6.30 4.34 -4.78
CA GLU A 13 7.61 3.68 -4.71
C GLU A 13 7.46 2.23 -4.28
N PHE A 14 7.96 1.32 -5.12
CA PHE A 14 8.22 -0.06 -4.76
C PHE A 14 9.71 -0.21 -4.46
N THR A 15 10.02 -0.58 -3.22
CA THR A 15 11.40 -0.84 -2.81
C THR A 15 11.66 -2.33 -2.87
N ASP A 16 12.57 -2.75 -3.76
CA ASP A 16 13.06 -4.13 -3.76
C ASP A 16 13.92 -4.38 -2.53
N ILE A 17 13.56 -5.42 -1.80
CA ILE A 17 14.26 -5.82 -0.60
C ILE A 17 14.86 -7.19 -0.86
N ALA A 18 16.19 -7.29 -0.80
CA ALA A 18 16.92 -8.55 -1.02
C ALA A 18 16.28 -9.71 -0.24
N GLY A 19 16.10 -10.86 -0.89
CA GLY A 19 15.27 -11.97 -0.42
C GLY A 19 15.50 -12.37 1.04
N LEU A 20 14.42 -12.59 1.75
CA LEU A 20 14.40 -13.03 3.14
C LEU A 20 14.83 -14.51 3.16
N VAL A 21 15.94 -14.81 3.81
CA VAL A 21 16.36 -16.17 4.06
C VAL A 21 16.00 -16.58 5.49
N LYS A 22 15.67 -17.84 5.68
CA LYS A 22 15.41 -18.44 6.98
C LYS A 22 16.52 -18.11 7.96
N GLY A 23 16.16 -17.60 9.16
CA GLY A 23 17.11 -17.17 10.18
C GLY A 23 17.53 -15.70 10.07
N ALA A 24 16.87 -14.90 9.24
CA ALA A 24 17.17 -13.47 9.10
C ALA A 24 16.96 -12.68 10.40
N SER A 25 16.01 -13.09 11.23
CA SER A 25 15.74 -12.50 12.55
C SER A 25 16.81 -12.82 13.60
N GLN A 26 17.60 -13.90 13.42
CA GLN A 26 18.64 -14.33 14.35
C GLN A 26 20.05 -13.95 13.90
N GLY A 27 20.22 -13.40 12.69
CA GLY A 27 21.52 -13.09 12.09
C GLY A 27 22.05 -11.70 12.42
N GLU A 28 23.33 -11.61 12.83
CA GLU A 28 24.04 -10.34 12.86
C GLU A 28 24.29 -9.84 11.42
N GLY A 29 23.81 -8.64 11.08
CA GLY A 29 24.18 -7.92 9.87
C GLY A 29 23.09 -7.82 8.80
N LEU A 30 23.07 -8.68 7.79
CA LEU A 30 22.21 -8.54 6.61
C LEU A 30 20.70 -8.70 6.92
N GLY A 31 20.32 -9.63 7.79
CA GLY A 31 18.92 -9.86 8.17
C GLY A 31 18.30 -8.65 8.89
N ASN A 32 19.03 -8.03 9.81
CA ASN A 32 18.56 -6.84 10.53
C ASN A 32 18.41 -5.61 9.63
N LYS A 33 19.28 -5.43 8.62
CA LYS A 33 19.12 -4.38 7.60
C LYS A 33 17.89 -4.60 6.75
N PHE A 34 17.64 -5.84 6.36
CA PHE A 34 16.46 -6.23 5.62
C PHE A 34 15.17 -5.87 6.39
N LEU A 35 15.05 -6.31 7.64
CA LEU A 35 13.88 -6.01 8.47
C LEU A 35 13.72 -4.51 8.75
N SER A 36 14.82 -3.74 8.80
CA SER A 36 14.73 -2.28 8.95
C SER A 36 14.12 -1.60 7.72
N HIS A 37 14.46 -2.06 6.50
CA HIS A 37 13.85 -1.53 5.29
C HIS A 37 12.34 -1.81 5.24
N ILE A 38 11.89 -3.01 5.63
CA ILE A 38 10.46 -3.30 5.73
C ILE A 38 9.78 -2.36 6.75
N ARG A 39 10.44 -2.02 7.87
CA ARG A 39 9.87 -1.10 8.88
C ARG A 39 9.55 0.27 8.31
N GLU A 40 10.29 0.75 7.32
CA GLU A 40 10.14 2.06 6.69
C GLU A 40 9.00 2.10 5.65
N THR A 41 8.51 0.96 5.18
CA THR A 41 7.42 0.90 4.18
C THR A 41 6.03 0.96 4.82
N ASP A 42 5.01 1.36 4.04
CA ASP A 42 3.60 1.42 4.50
C ASP A 42 2.87 0.09 4.35
N ALA A 43 3.29 -0.77 3.41
CA ALA A 43 2.70 -2.08 3.14
C ALA A 43 3.79 -3.06 2.66
N ILE A 44 3.44 -4.33 2.61
CA ILE A 44 4.29 -5.41 2.11
C ILE A 44 3.64 -6.01 0.86
N VAL A 45 4.46 -6.26 -0.17
CA VAL A 45 4.10 -7.11 -1.30
C VAL A 45 4.97 -8.35 -1.24
N GLU A 46 4.37 -9.49 -0.99
CA GLU A 46 5.07 -10.77 -0.96
C GLU A 46 4.92 -11.49 -2.28
N VAL A 47 6.03 -11.70 -2.97
CA VAL A 47 6.08 -12.43 -4.26
C VAL A 47 6.20 -13.92 -3.98
N VAL A 48 5.16 -14.66 -4.36
CA VAL A 48 5.04 -16.10 -4.07
C VAL A 48 5.13 -16.89 -5.35
N ARG A 49 6.05 -17.85 -5.43
CA ARG A 49 6.19 -18.73 -6.60
C ARG A 49 5.03 -19.72 -6.66
N CYS A 50 4.22 -19.63 -7.73
CA CYS A 50 3.06 -20.46 -7.98
C CYS A 50 3.17 -21.25 -9.28
N PHE A 51 4.37 -21.66 -9.67
CA PHE A 51 4.64 -22.43 -10.89
C PHE A 51 5.81 -23.39 -10.69
N GLU A 52 5.84 -24.47 -11.47
CA GLU A 52 6.96 -25.38 -11.55
C GLU A 52 7.82 -25.09 -12.77
N ASN A 53 9.14 -25.11 -12.58
CA ASN A 53 10.12 -25.00 -13.65
C ASN A 53 11.37 -25.74 -13.21
N SER A 54 11.80 -26.76 -13.99
CA SER A 54 12.99 -27.58 -13.71
C SER A 54 14.29 -26.80 -13.76
N ASP A 55 14.33 -25.71 -14.54
CA ASP A 55 15.52 -24.90 -14.74
C ASP A 55 15.75 -23.88 -13.62
N ILE A 56 14.72 -23.65 -12.79
CA ILE A 56 14.77 -22.72 -11.65
C ILE A 56 14.75 -23.53 -10.35
N ILE A 57 15.91 -23.64 -9.71
CA ILE A 57 16.04 -24.35 -8.44
C ILE A 57 15.24 -23.63 -7.35
N HIS A 58 14.46 -24.40 -6.57
CA HIS A 58 13.80 -23.89 -5.38
C HIS A 58 14.68 -24.12 -4.13
N VAL A 59 14.80 -23.12 -3.26
CA VAL A 59 15.67 -23.18 -2.06
C VAL A 59 15.31 -24.38 -1.17
N GLU A 60 14.00 -24.67 -1.02
CA GLU A 60 13.50 -25.77 -0.19
C GLU A 60 13.22 -27.06 -1.02
N GLY A 61 13.73 -27.15 -2.25
CA GLY A 61 13.67 -28.32 -3.14
C GLY A 61 12.38 -28.52 -3.89
N LYS A 62 11.21 -28.18 -3.36
CA LYS A 62 9.91 -28.25 -4.01
C LYS A 62 9.16 -26.94 -3.87
N VAL A 63 8.37 -26.60 -4.88
CA VAL A 63 7.45 -25.45 -4.83
C VAL A 63 6.33 -25.74 -3.84
N ASP A 64 6.21 -24.92 -2.83
CA ASP A 64 5.11 -24.94 -1.86
C ASP A 64 4.85 -23.50 -1.40
N PRO A 65 3.90 -22.81 -2.04
CA PRO A 65 3.65 -21.40 -1.78
C PRO A 65 3.22 -21.11 -0.33
N ILE A 66 2.50 -22.04 0.31
CA ILE A 66 2.04 -21.81 1.69
C ILE A 66 3.20 -21.91 2.67
N ARG A 67 4.03 -22.93 2.53
CA ARG A 67 5.27 -23.06 3.33
C ARG A 67 6.15 -21.80 3.18
N ASP A 68 6.29 -21.30 1.96
CA ASP A 68 7.14 -20.15 1.69
C ASP A 68 6.58 -18.87 2.36
N ILE A 69 5.28 -18.66 2.30
CA ILE A 69 4.57 -17.58 3.03
C ILE A 69 4.76 -17.74 4.55
N GLU A 70 4.59 -18.96 5.09
CA GLU A 70 4.72 -19.22 6.52
C GLU A 70 6.14 -18.96 7.03
N ILE A 71 7.17 -19.29 6.23
CA ILE A 71 8.57 -18.99 6.57
C ILE A 71 8.78 -17.47 6.70
N ILE A 72 8.32 -16.68 5.74
CA ILE A 72 8.43 -15.23 5.78
C ILE A 72 7.66 -14.65 6.96
N ASN A 73 6.41 -15.05 7.15
CA ASN A 73 5.60 -14.58 8.26
C ASN A 73 6.25 -14.91 9.63
N LEU A 74 6.86 -16.08 9.77
CA LEU A 74 7.57 -16.46 11.00
C LEU A 74 8.75 -15.53 11.29
N GLU A 75 9.55 -15.16 10.28
CA GLU A 75 10.68 -14.23 10.46
C GLU A 75 10.18 -12.83 10.89
N LEU A 76 9.07 -12.35 10.31
CA LEU A 76 8.48 -11.08 10.72
C LEU A 76 7.94 -11.14 12.17
N ILE A 77 7.32 -12.26 12.55
CA ILE A 77 6.80 -12.50 13.90
C ILE A 77 7.94 -12.51 14.92
N LEU A 78 9.03 -13.22 14.65
CA LEU A 78 10.19 -13.29 15.55
C LEU A 78 10.82 -11.90 15.77
N ALA A 79 10.96 -11.11 14.71
CA ALA A 79 11.48 -9.75 14.81
C ALA A 79 10.59 -8.81 15.63
N ASP A 80 9.27 -8.95 15.49
CA ASP A 80 8.33 -8.15 16.28
C ASP A 80 8.29 -8.63 17.74
N LEU A 81 8.37 -9.94 18.01
CA LEU A 81 8.45 -10.48 19.37
C LEU A 81 9.67 -9.96 20.15
N GLU A 82 10.82 -9.90 19.49
CA GLU A 82 12.03 -9.33 20.10
C GLU A 82 11.83 -7.84 20.46
N SER A 83 11.31 -7.07 19.52
CA SER A 83 11.00 -5.63 19.71
C SER A 83 10.02 -5.41 20.85
N ILE A 84 8.94 -6.20 20.90
CA ILE A 84 7.90 -6.12 21.93
C ILE A 84 8.45 -6.53 23.30
N GLY A 85 9.25 -7.61 23.38
CA GLY A 85 9.86 -8.06 24.62
C GLY A 85 10.71 -6.98 25.27
N ASN A 86 11.60 -6.39 24.48
CA ASN A 86 12.48 -5.29 24.92
C ASN A 86 11.70 -4.05 25.39
N ARG A 87 10.52 -3.79 24.77
CA ARG A 87 9.71 -2.64 25.17
C ARG A 87 8.88 -2.89 26.40
N ILE A 88 8.28 -4.07 26.54
CA ILE A 88 7.49 -4.44 27.73
C ILE A 88 8.36 -4.31 28.99
N GLU A 89 9.61 -4.80 28.97
CA GLU A 89 10.52 -4.67 30.12
C GLU A 89 10.76 -3.22 30.55
N LYS A 90 10.86 -2.29 29.59
CA LYS A 90 11.07 -0.88 29.84
C LYS A 90 9.81 -0.21 30.40
N ILE A 91 8.63 -0.48 29.79
CA ILE A 91 7.39 0.18 30.16
C ILE A 91 6.83 -0.35 31.49
N GLU A 92 7.03 -1.63 31.82
CA GLU A 92 6.66 -2.19 33.12
C GLU A 92 7.37 -1.50 34.29
N LYS A 93 8.66 -1.16 34.12
CA LYS A 93 9.43 -0.40 35.11
C LYS A 93 8.85 1.01 35.28
N LYS A 94 8.47 1.66 34.17
CA LYS A 94 7.90 3.02 34.17
C LYS A 94 6.47 3.04 34.74
N ALA A 95 5.62 2.10 34.35
CA ALA A 95 4.27 1.97 34.84
C ALA A 95 4.18 1.65 36.36
N LYS A 96 5.18 0.97 36.92
CA LYS A 96 5.31 0.74 38.37
C LYS A 96 5.70 2.02 39.12
N ALA A 97 6.43 2.93 38.50
CA ALA A 97 6.91 4.17 39.11
C ALA A 97 5.88 5.32 39.05
N GLY A 98 5.01 5.35 38.04
CA GLY A 98 3.95 6.35 37.86
C GLY A 98 2.74 5.73 37.20
N LYS A 99 1.51 6.12 37.60
CA LYS A 99 0.26 5.62 37.02
C LYS A 99 -0.16 6.51 35.83
N ASP A 100 0.70 6.62 34.82
CA ASP A 100 0.31 7.29 33.56
C ASP A 100 -0.67 6.40 32.79
N LYS A 101 -1.81 6.95 32.41
CA LYS A 101 -2.85 6.22 31.68
C LYS A 101 -2.36 5.75 30.31
N ASP A 102 -1.55 6.56 29.64
CA ASP A 102 -1.03 6.24 28.31
C ASP A 102 -0.03 5.08 28.38
N ASP A 103 0.82 5.05 29.40
CA ASP A 103 1.76 3.93 29.65
C ASP A 103 1.01 2.61 29.93
N LEU A 104 -0.16 2.66 30.57
CA LEU A 104 -0.98 1.46 30.83
C LEU A 104 -1.63 0.95 29.54
N VAL A 105 -2.19 1.83 28.70
CA VAL A 105 -2.78 1.45 27.41
C VAL A 105 -1.71 0.85 26.51
N GLU A 106 -0.52 1.45 26.47
CA GLU A 106 0.60 0.93 25.68
C GLU A 106 1.02 -0.46 26.17
N LEU A 107 1.14 -0.67 27.48
CA LEU A 107 1.54 -1.96 28.07
C LEU A 107 0.50 -3.06 27.75
N GLU A 108 -0.79 -2.76 27.84
CA GLU A 108 -1.86 -3.70 27.50
C GLU A 108 -1.85 -4.05 26.01
N ALA A 109 -1.70 -3.05 25.15
CA ALA A 109 -1.58 -3.27 23.71
C ALA A 109 -0.38 -4.14 23.35
N LEU A 110 0.78 -3.90 23.97
CA LEU A 110 1.99 -4.72 23.76
C LEU A 110 1.84 -6.16 24.28
N LYS A 111 1.17 -6.37 25.42
CA LYS A 111 0.89 -7.72 25.95
C LYS A 111 -0.08 -8.48 25.04
N LYS A 112 -1.09 -7.80 24.53
CA LYS A 112 -2.03 -8.37 23.54
C LYS A 112 -1.32 -8.74 22.25
N ALA A 113 -0.45 -7.85 21.74
CA ALA A 113 0.37 -8.11 20.56
C ALA A 113 1.29 -9.32 20.78
N LYS A 114 2.02 -9.38 21.90
CA LYS A 114 2.88 -10.50 22.25
C LYS A 114 2.12 -11.83 22.27
N SER A 115 0.97 -11.87 22.94
CA SER A 115 0.15 -13.07 23.03
C SER A 115 -0.37 -13.56 21.67
N ALA A 116 -0.64 -12.67 20.71
CA ALA A 116 -1.03 -13.05 19.36
C ALA A 116 0.16 -13.64 18.58
N LEU A 117 1.31 -12.97 18.62
CA LEU A 117 2.52 -13.43 17.93
C LEU A 117 3.03 -14.77 18.46
N GLU A 118 2.95 -15.01 19.78
CA GLU A 118 3.29 -16.31 20.39
C GLU A 118 2.40 -17.46 19.90
N LYS A 119 1.24 -17.14 19.32
CA LYS A 119 0.33 -18.10 18.66
C LYS A 119 0.49 -18.12 17.14
N ASN A 120 1.59 -17.58 16.61
CA ASN A 120 1.82 -17.41 15.18
C ASN A 120 0.74 -16.59 14.45
N GLN A 121 0.06 -15.67 15.15
CA GLN A 121 -0.94 -14.79 14.56
C GLN A 121 -0.33 -13.43 14.26
N SER A 122 -0.34 -13.00 12.99
CA SER A 122 0.10 -11.66 12.57
C SER A 122 -0.74 -10.57 13.23
N LEU A 123 -0.11 -9.45 13.62
CA LEU A 123 -0.80 -8.35 14.32
C LEU A 123 -1.87 -7.66 13.45
N ARG A 124 -1.78 -7.76 12.11
CA ARG A 124 -2.82 -7.26 11.18
C ARG A 124 -4.18 -7.95 11.38
N MET A 125 -4.19 -9.15 11.96
CA MET A 125 -5.39 -9.92 12.27
C MET A 125 -5.93 -9.66 13.68
N VAL A 126 -5.24 -8.86 14.49
CA VAL A 126 -5.62 -8.56 15.86
C VAL A 126 -6.52 -7.34 15.91
N ASP A 127 -7.67 -7.44 16.54
CA ASP A 127 -8.58 -6.31 16.71
C ASP A 127 -8.11 -5.41 17.86
N PHE A 128 -7.31 -4.41 17.51
CA PHE A 128 -6.87 -3.35 18.43
C PHE A 128 -7.88 -2.19 18.43
N THR A 129 -8.14 -1.62 19.62
CA THR A 129 -8.90 -0.36 19.72
C THR A 129 -8.13 0.80 19.05
N LYS A 130 -8.81 1.95 18.88
CA LYS A 130 -8.15 3.14 18.31
C LYS A 130 -7.01 3.62 19.21
N GLU A 131 -7.21 3.59 20.53
CA GLU A 131 -6.23 3.97 21.54
C GLU A 131 -5.02 3.02 21.51
N GLU A 132 -5.27 1.70 21.50
CA GLU A 132 -4.21 0.70 21.36
C GLU A 132 -3.39 0.89 20.09
N LYS A 133 -4.05 1.08 18.93
CA LYS A 133 -3.37 1.33 17.65
C LYS A 133 -2.50 2.58 17.71
N LEU A 134 -2.99 3.65 18.33
CA LEU A 134 -2.24 4.88 18.46
C LEU A 134 -1.00 4.68 19.37
N ALA A 135 -1.17 3.98 20.50
CA ALA A 135 -0.10 3.71 21.46
C ALA A 135 1.06 2.90 20.86
N ILE A 136 0.76 1.93 19.96
CA ILE A 136 1.79 1.08 19.33
C ILE A 136 2.25 1.57 17.95
N LYS A 137 1.67 2.66 17.43
CA LYS A 137 1.94 3.16 16.06
C LYS A 137 3.42 3.42 15.79
N SER A 138 4.12 4.01 16.76
CA SER A 138 5.53 4.41 16.63
C SER A 138 6.51 3.24 16.50
N TYR A 139 6.08 2.02 16.81
CA TYR A 139 6.95 0.83 16.73
C TYR A 139 7.09 0.26 15.32
N ASN A 140 6.21 0.65 14.40
CA ASN A 140 6.21 0.18 13.02
C ASN A 140 6.36 -1.35 12.94
N PHE A 141 5.53 -2.08 13.71
CA PHE A 141 5.56 -3.54 13.71
C PHE A 141 5.35 -4.10 12.30
N LEU A 142 6.20 -5.05 11.94
CA LEU A 142 6.22 -5.66 10.61
C LEU A 142 4.94 -6.43 10.33
N THR A 143 4.48 -7.20 11.31
CA THR A 143 3.28 -8.02 11.20
C THR A 143 1.97 -7.23 11.30
N LEU A 144 2.04 -5.93 11.66
CA LEU A 144 0.89 -5.02 11.65
C LEU A 144 0.67 -4.40 10.25
N LYS A 145 1.69 -4.40 9.40
CA LYS A 145 1.60 -3.84 8.05
C LYS A 145 0.60 -4.64 7.20
N PRO A 146 -0.22 -3.95 6.41
CA PRO A 146 -1.06 -4.60 5.42
C PRO A 146 -0.20 -5.30 4.36
N ILE A 147 -0.72 -6.40 3.79
CA ILE A 147 0.02 -7.25 2.85
C ILE A 147 -0.79 -7.55 1.59
N ILE A 148 -0.10 -7.66 0.47
CA ILE A 148 -0.59 -8.22 -0.79
C ILE A 148 0.27 -9.42 -1.13
N TYR A 149 -0.35 -10.52 -1.50
CA TYR A 149 0.34 -11.68 -2.08
C TYR A 149 0.34 -11.57 -3.59
N MET A 150 1.52 -11.56 -4.20
CA MET A 150 1.70 -11.57 -5.64
C MET A 150 2.03 -13.00 -6.09
N ALA A 151 1.02 -13.73 -6.56
CA ALA A 151 1.15 -15.09 -7.05
C ALA A 151 1.83 -15.07 -8.42
N ASN A 152 3.12 -15.38 -8.47
CA ASN A 152 3.90 -15.44 -9.69
C ASN A 152 3.69 -16.78 -10.39
N ILE A 153 3.20 -16.75 -11.64
CA ILE A 153 2.80 -17.90 -12.45
C ILE A 153 3.62 -17.98 -13.75
N ASN A 154 3.46 -19.08 -14.49
CA ASN A 154 4.02 -19.23 -15.83
C ASN A 154 3.28 -18.39 -16.88
N GLU A 155 3.94 -18.11 -18.01
CA GLU A 155 3.39 -17.37 -19.14
C GLU A 155 2.10 -18.00 -19.70
N GLU A 156 2.06 -19.33 -19.81
CA GLU A 156 0.93 -20.09 -20.34
C GLU A 156 -0.33 -20.00 -19.44
N GLU A 157 -0.16 -19.56 -18.20
CA GLU A 157 -1.23 -19.53 -17.20
C GLU A 157 -1.87 -18.15 -17.04
N VAL A 158 -1.39 -17.10 -17.74
CA VAL A 158 -1.81 -15.71 -17.52
C VAL A 158 -3.29 -15.51 -17.85
N SER A 159 -3.77 -16.05 -18.94
CA SER A 159 -5.17 -15.95 -19.39
C SER A 159 -6.03 -17.15 -19.02
N THR A 160 -5.49 -18.10 -18.24
CA THR A 160 -6.23 -19.30 -17.82
C THR A 160 -6.84 -19.15 -16.42
N GLU A 161 -7.63 -20.13 -16.00
CA GLU A 161 -8.08 -20.24 -14.61
C GLU A 161 -6.88 -20.41 -13.65
N ASP A 162 -7.14 -20.13 -12.38
CA ASP A 162 -6.13 -20.28 -11.33
C ASP A 162 -5.67 -21.75 -11.21
N ASN A 163 -4.37 -21.96 -11.22
CA ASN A 163 -3.81 -23.25 -10.89
C ASN A 163 -3.95 -23.58 -9.39
N GLU A 164 -3.63 -24.79 -8.98
CA GLU A 164 -3.77 -25.26 -7.61
C GLU A 164 -2.92 -24.47 -6.59
N TYR A 165 -1.77 -23.94 -7.00
CA TYR A 165 -0.92 -23.09 -6.15
C TYR A 165 -1.58 -21.74 -5.88
N VAL A 166 -2.10 -21.09 -6.92
CA VAL A 166 -2.80 -19.80 -6.80
C VAL A 166 -4.06 -19.94 -5.94
N LYS A 167 -4.83 -21.05 -6.12
CA LYS A 167 -6.01 -21.31 -5.28
C LYS A 167 -5.64 -21.42 -3.80
N LYS A 168 -4.58 -22.16 -3.46
CA LYS A 168 -4.09 -22.27 -2.08
C LYS A 168 -3.67 -20.91 -1.51
N VAL A 169 -2.95 -20.09 -2.29
CA VAL A 169 -2.57 -18.74 -1.86
C VAL A 169 -3.80 -17.87 -1.60
N LYS A 170 -4.84 -17.96 -2.46
CA LYS A 170 -6.11 -17.24 -2.25
C LYS A 170 -6.85 -17.69 -0.99
N GLU A 171 -6.89 -18.99 -0.73
CA GLU A 171 -7.48 -19.55 0.49
C GLU A 171 -6.73 -19.05 1.74
N TYR A 172 -5.39 -19.08 1.71
CA TYR A 172 -4.57 -18.57 2.81
C TYR A 172 -4.78 -17.06 3.02
N ALA A 173 -4.72 -16.27 1.95
CA ALA A 173 -4.89 -14.83 2.00
C ALA A 173 -6.27 -14.42 2.52
N ALA A 174 -7.32 -15.20 2.23
CA ALA A 174 -8.68 -14.96 2.73
C ALA A 174 -8.75 -15.01 4.26
N LEU A 175 -7.94 -15.84 4.92
CA LEU A 175 -7.86 -15.90 6.38
C LEU A 175 -7.33 -14.60 6.99
N GLU A 176 -6.49 -13.87 6.27
CA GLU A 176 -5.86 -12.61 6.69
C GLU A 176 -6.56 -11.36 6.11
N ASN A 177 -7.65 -11.50 5.36
CA ASN A 177 -8.25 -10.42 4.57
C ASN A 177 -7.25 -9.77 3.59
N ALA A 178 -6.24 -10.50 3.16
CA ALA A 178 -5.23 -10.03 2.22
C ALA A 178 -5.68 -10.22 0.77
N LYS A 179 -5.22 -9.34 -0.13
CA LYS A 179 -5.48 -9.42 -1.56
C LYS A 179 -4.44 -10.30 -2.24
N VAL A 180 -4.86 -11.06 -3.24
CA VAL A 180 -3.96 -11.83 -4.12
C VAL A 180 -4.03 -11.28 -5.53
N ILE A 181 -2.87 -11.07 -6.15
CA ILE A 181 -2.74 -10.67 -7.55
C ILE A 181 -1.98 -11.77 -8.28
N LYS A 182 -2.53 -12.22 -9.39
CA LYS A 182 -1.90 -13.20 -10.27
C LYS A 182 -1.05 -12.45 -11.31
N VAL A 183 0.25 -12.73 -11.37
CA VAL A 183 1.21 -12.02 -12.23
C VAL A 183 2.18 -13.02 -12.85
N CYS A 184 2.61 -12.79 -14.06
CA CYS A 184 3.77 -13.44 -14.63
C CYS A 184 4.92 -12.44 -14.74
N ALA A 185 5.92 -12.58 -13.87
CA ALA A 185 7.04 -11.64 -13.81
C ALA A 185 7.80 -11.51 -15.13
N LYS A 186 7.88 -12.59 -15.92
CA LYS A 186 8.54 -12.58 -17.23
C LYS A 186 7.76 -11.71 -18.23
N ILE A 187 6.44 -11.84 -18.28
CA ILE A 187 5.59 -10.98 -19.13
C ILE A 187 5.68 -9.53 -18.70
N GLU A 188 5.70 -9.25 -17.39
CA GLU A 188 5.87 -7.88 -16.90
C GLU A 188 7.23 -7.27 -17.31
N GLU A 189 8.29 -8.06 -17.28
CA GLU A 189 9.61 -7.65 -17.79
C GLU A 189 9.55 -7.30 -19.27
N GLU A 190 8.93 -8.14 -20.11
CA GLU A 190 8.76 -7.89 -21.53
C GLU A 190 7.92 -6.64 -21.80
N LEU A 191 6.77 -6.49 -21.11
CA LEU A 191 5.88 -5.34 -21.20
C LEU A 191 6.60 -4.04 -20.85
N SER A 192 7.50 -4.06 -19.87
CA SER A 192 8.24 -2.87 -19.41
C SER A 192 9.21 -2.30 -20.45
N GLN A 193 9.57 -3.10 -21.47
CA GLN A 193 10.49 -2.71 -22.54
C GLN A 193 9.78 -2.15 -23.77
N LEU A 194 8.45 -2.24 -23.82
CA LEU A 194 7.63 -1.82 -24.96
C LEU A 194 7.21 -0.35 -24.84
N ASP A 195 6.96 0.28 -25.99
CA ASP A 195 6.29 1.57 -26.01
C ASP A 195 4.77 1.40 -25.73
N ASP A 196 4.06 2.53 -25.50
CA ASP A 196 2.65 2.54 -25.11
C ASP A 196 1.72 1.82 -26.11
N ASN A 197 2.06 1.76 -27.40
CA ASN A 197 1.23 1.14 -28.42
C ASN A 197 1.49 -0.38 -28.44
N ASP A 198 2.74 -0.77 -28.50
CA ASP A 198 3.16 -2.18 -28.49
C ASP A 198 2.75 -2.86 -27.17
N HIS A 199 2.84 -2.13 -26.04
CA HIS A 199 2.34 -2.59 -24.74
C HIS A 199 0.84 -2.94 -24.78
N LYS A 200 0.01 -2.07 -25.36
CA LYS A 200 -1.43 -2.33 -25.49
C LYS A 200 -1.72 -3.50 -26.43
N GLU A 201 -1.00 -3.60 -27.55
CA GLU A 201 -1.16 -4.70 -28.49
C GLU A 201 -0.78 -6.05 -27.85
N MET A 202 0.28 -6.07 -27.05
CA MET A 202 0.68 -7.28 -26.32
C MET A 202 -0.34 -7.70 -25.27
N LEU A 203 -0.91 -6.76 -24.49
CA LEU A 203 -1.99 -7.07 -23.53
C LEU A 203 -3.21 -7.68 -24.23
N LEU A 204 -3.60 -7.12 -25.37
CA LEU A 204 -4.71 -7.65 -26.18
C LEU A 204 -4.39 -9.05 -26.73
N ALA A 205 -3.17 -9.29 -27.21
CA ALA A 205 -2.74 -10.59 -27.71
C ALA A 205 -2.73 -11.67 -26.60
N LEU A 206 -2.41 -11.29 -25.38
CA LEU A 206 -2.44 -12.17 -24.20
C LEU A 206 -3.85 -12.36 -23.63
N GLY A 207 -4.84 -11.61 -24.11
CA GLY A 207 -6.22 -11.65 -23.58
C GLY A 207 -6.37 -11.09 -22.17
N ILE A 208 -5.50 -10.16 -21.75
CA ILE A 208 -5.53 -9.49 -20.45
C ILE A 208 -5.86 -8.00 -20.61
N GLU A 209 -6.69 -7.47 -19.72
CA GLU A 209 -7.13 -6.07 -19.77
C GLU A 209 -6.13 -5.10 -19.16
N MET A 210 -5.29 -5.59 -18.23
CA MET A 210 -4.41 -4.76 -17.42
C MET A 210 -3.16 -5.55 -17.04
N SER A 211 -1.99 -4.90 -17.08
CA SER A 211 -0.74 -5.52 -16.63
C SER A 211 -0.79 -5.90 -15.15
N GLY A 212 0.06 -6.83 -14.72
CA GLY A 212 0.17 -7.18 -13.31
C GLY A 212 0.69 -6.02 -12.47
N LEU A 213 1.56 -5.18 -13.03
CA LEU A 213 2.05 -3.97 -12.36
C LEU A 213 0.90 -2.97 -12.11
N ASP A 214 0.05 -2.72 -13.10
CA ASP A 214 -1.10 -1.82 -12.93
C ASP A 214 -2.10 -2.36 -11.91
N GLN A 215 -2.33 -3.69 -11.92
CA GLN A 215 -3.16 -4.36 -10.91
C GLN A 215 -2.56 -4.19 -9.52
N LEU A 216 -1.23 -4.31 -9.38
CA LEU A 216 -0.52 -4.14 -8.12
C LEU A 216 -0.63 -2.70 -7.61
N ILE A 217 -0.41 -1.69 -8.47
CA ILE A 217 -0.57 -0.28 -8.13
C ILE A 217 -1.98 -0.02 -7.60
N LYS A 218 -3.00 -0.43 -8.35
CA LYS A 218 -4.40 -0.26 -7.97
C LYS A 218 -4.73 -0.94 -6.64
N ALA A 219 -4.28 -2.19 -6.48
CA ALA A 219 -4.50 -2.94 -5.24
C ALA A 219 -3.81 -2.29 -4.04
N THR A 220 -2.63 -1.72 -4.22
CA THR A 220 -1.89 -1.04 -3.16
C THR A 220 -2.55 0.29 -2.77
N TYR A 221 -3.05 1.05 -3.75
CA TYR A 221 -3.86 2.25 -3.48
C TYR A 221 -5.10 1.92 -2.64
N ASP A 222 -5.82 0.86 -3.01
CA ASP A 222 -6.98 0.39 -2.24
C ASP A 222 -6.59 -0.05 -0.83
N LEU A 223 -5.52 -0.84 -0.71
CA LEU A 223 -5.02 -1.37 0.56
C LEU A 223 -4.62 -0.26 1.54
N LEU A 224 -3.94 0.77 1.04
CA LEU A 224 -3.49 1.91 1.83
C LEU A 224 -4.57 2.99 2.01
N GLY A 225 -5.74 2.80 1.39
CA GLY A 225 -6.83 3.78 1.41
C GLY A 225 -6.44 5.11 0.74
N LEU A 226 -5.67 5.03 -0.36
CA LEU A 226 -5.22 6.18 -1.12
C LEU A 226 -6.22 6.54 -2.22
N ALA A 227 -6.22 7.81 -2.58
CA ALA A 227 -6.95 8.36 -3.72
C ALA A 227 -6.13 9.50 -4.34
N THR A 228 -6.56 9.99 -5.50
CA THR A 228 -5.85 11.02 -6.25
C THR A 228 -6.78 12.19 -6.54
N TYR A 229 -6.31 13.42 -6.31
CA TYR A 229 -6.93 14.62 -6.85
C TYR A 229 -5.95 15.34 -7.77
N PHE A 230 -6.47 16.23 -8.60
CA PHE A 230 -5.67 16.96 -9.58
C PHE A 230 -5.72 18.46 -9.34
N THR A 231 -4.59 19.13 -9.60
CA THR A 231 -4.56 20.57 -9.81
C THR A 231 -4.21 20.85 -11.26
N VAL A 232 -4.93 21.77 -11.87
CA VAL A 232 -4.83 22.06 -13.29
C VAL A 232 -4.58 23.55 -13.48
N GLY A 233 -3.55 23.88 -14.25
CA GLY A 233 -3.17 25.24 -14.64
C GLY A 233 -2.53 25.23 -16.01
N THR A 234 -2.27 26.43 -16.55
CA THR A 234 -1.57 26.60 -17.84
C THR A 234 -0.14 26.14 -17.79
N ASP A 235 0.53 26.33 -16.64
CA ASP A 235 1.95 26.00 -16.46
C ASP A 235 2.15 24.56 -16.00
N GLU A 236 1.25 24.04 -15.18
CA GLU A 236 1.37 22.73 -14.58
C GLU A 236 0.01 22.04 -14.44
N VAL A 237 -0.01 20.75 -14.80
CA VAL A 237 -1.06 19.79 -14.40
C VAL A 237 -0.40 18.76 -13.52
N ARG A 238 -0.95 18.55 -12.32
CA ARG A 238 -0.34 17.66 -11.34
C ARG A 238 -1.37 16.79 -10.64
N ALA A 239 -1.00 15.51 -10.45
CA ALA A 239 -1.71 14.55 -9.63
C ALA A 239 -1.14 14.56 -8.19
N TRP A 240 -2.03 14.51 -7.21
CA TRP A 240 -1.70 14.52 -5.79
C TRP A 240 -2.34 13.32 -5.09
N THR A 241 -1.53 12.51 -4.43
CA THR A 241 -2.04 11.39 -3.64
C THR A 241 -2.47 11.87 -2.25
N PHE A 242 -3.64 11.41 -1.80
CA PHE A 242 -4.18 11.69 -0.46
C PHE A 242 -4.80 10.44 0.16
N LYS A 243 -5.05 10.45 1.46
CA LYS A 243 -5.77 9.37 2.14
C LYS A 243 -7.28 9.61 2.06
N LYS A 244 -8.04 8.59 1.65
CA LYS A 244 -9.51 8.63 1.63
C LYS A 244 -10.05 9.10 2.99
N GLY A 245 -10.98 10.03 2.98
CA GLY A 245 -11.55 10.64 4.17
C GLY A 245 -10.91 11.97 4.59
N MET A 246 -9.81 12.38 3.96
CA MET A 246 -9.26 13.73 4.17
C MET A 246 -10.19 14.80 3.60
N ASN A 247 -10.26 15.95 4.28
CA ASN A 247 -11.04 17.09 3.82
C ASN A 247 -10.22 18.01 2.89
N ALA A 248 -10.92 18.96 2.24
CA ALA A 248 -10.31 19.88 1.27
C ALA A 248 -9.17 20.72 1.87
N LYS A 249 -9.27 21.12 3.12
CA LYS A 249 -8.22 21.88 3.82
C LYS A 249 -6.97 21.04 4.03
N GLU A 250 -7.13 19.79 4.49
CA GLU A 250 -6.04 18.85 4.67
C GLU A 250 -5.36 18.52 3.33
N CYS A 251 -6.16 18.32 2.26
CA CYS A 251 -5.63 18.09 0.92
C CYS A 251 -4.89 19.32 0.36
N ALA A 252 -5.34 20.54 0.63
CA ALA A 252 -4.58 21.75 0.32
C ALA A 252 -3.22 21.77 1.04
N GLY A 253 -3.15 21.23 2.26
CA GLY A 253 -1.93 21.07 3.04
C GLY A 253 -0.89 20.12 2.41
N ILE A 254 -1.32 19.15 1.61
CA ILE A 254 -0.42 18.28 0.85
C ILE A 254 0.39 19.08 -0.18
N ILE A 255 -0.20 20.14 -0.76
CA ILE A 255 0.49 21.02 -1.71
C ILE A 255 1.53 21.87 -0.98
N HIS A 256 1.09 22.56 0.08
CA HIS A 256 1.95 23.39 0.93
C HIS A 256 1.23 23.75 2.24
N SER A 257 1.99 23.85 3.33
CA SER A 257 1.44 24.23 4.64
C SER A 257 0.70 25.58 4.67
N ASP A 258 1.09 26.50 3.80
CA ASP A 258 0.43 27.80 3.70
C ASP A 258 -0.96 27.71 3.06
N PHE A 259 -1.15 26.75 2.14
CA PHE A 259 -2.48 26.47 1.55
C PHE A 259 -3.44 25.96 2.61
N GLU A 260 -2.95 25.13 3.53
CA GLU A 260 -3.75 24.65 4.66
C GLU A 260 -4.11 25.76 5.63
N LYS A 261 -3.10 26.56 6.04
CA LYS A 261 -3.28 27.65 7.02
C LYS A 261 -4.20 28.75 6.51
N GLY A 262 -3.98 29.17 5.25
CA GLY A 262 -4.73 30.24 4.60
C GLY A 262 -5.96 29.77 3.83
N PHE A 263 -6.40 28.49 3.97
CA PHE A 263 -7.49 27.93 3.19
C PHE A 263 -8.77 28.73 3.30
N ILE A 264 -9.33 29.11 2.16
CA ILE A 264 -10.62 29.83 2.06
C ILE A 264 -11.70 28.89 1.52
N ARG A 265 -11.47 28.32 0.35
CA ARG A 265 -12.39 27.42 -0.35
C ARG A 265 -11.66 26.69 -1.48
N ALA A 266 -12.26 25.60 -1.95
CA ALA A 266 -11.86 24.91 -3.18
C ALA A 266 -12.97 25.03 -4.23
N GLU A 267 -12.60 25.34 -5.48
CA GLU A 267 -13.46 25.11 -6.64
C GLU A 267 -13.16 23.69 -7.11
N VAL A 268 -14.17 22.83 -7.11
CA VAL A 268 -14.05 21.39 -7.35
C VAL A 268 -14.93 20.97 -8.52
N MET A 269 -14.39 20.20 -9.43
CA MET A 269 -15.13 19.48 -10.47
C MET A 269 -14.64 18.04 -10.55
N SER A 270 -15.50 17.09 -10.93
CA SER A 270 -15.06 15.71 -11.11
C SER A 270 -14.33 15.52 -12.44
N TYR A 271 -13.38 14.57 -12.47
CA TYR A 271 -12.73 14.14 -13.70
C TYR A 271 -13.75 13.68 -14.76
N GLU A 272 -14.76 12.93 -14.35
CA GLU A 272 -15.82 12.47 -15.27
C GLU A 272 -16.60 13.61 -15.91
N ASP A 273 -16.94 14.65 -15.14
CA ASP A 273 -17.65 15.81 -15.68
C ASP A 273 -16.77 16.58 -16.65
N LEU A 274 -15.48 16.70 -16.35
CA LEU A 274 -14.54 17.35 -17.28
C LEU A 274 -14.44 16.59 -18.61
N ILE A 275 -14.32 15.27 -18.57
CA ILE A 275 -14.27 14.45 -19.79
C ILE A 275 -15.56 14.55 -20.58
N LYS A 276 -16.72 14.46 -19.92
CA LYS A 276 -18.06 14.58 -20.59
C LYS A 276 -18.28 15.94 -21.22
N CYS A 277 -17.89 17.02 -20.54
CA CYS A 277 -18.11 18.39 -21.03
C CYS A 277 -17.01 18.87 -21.98
N GLY A 278 -15.82 18.30 -21.92
CA GLY A 278 -14.69 18.61 -22.80
C GLY A 278 -13.89 19.86 -22.42
N SER A 279 -14.32 20.68 -21.43
CA SER A 279 -13.54 21.80 -20.88
C SER A 279 -14.10 22.26 -19.54
N GLU A 280 -13.26 22.90 -18.69
CA GLU A 280 -13.70 23.50 -17.42
C GLU A 280 -14.82 24.54 -17.61
N LEU A 281 -14.73 25.34 -18.67
CA LEU A 281 -15.76 26.34 -18.96
C LEU A 281 -17.12 25.67 -19.13
N LYS A 282 -17.19 24.60 -19.91
CA LYS A 282 -18.44 23.86 -20.14
C LYS A 282 -18.91 23.14 -18.88
N VAL A 283 -18.01 22.69 -18.00
CA VAL A 283 -18.40 22.15 -16.69
C VAL A 283 -19.07 23.21 -15.84
N LYS A 284 -18.54 24.45 -15.84
CA LYS A 284 -19.10 25.60 -15.14
C LYS A 284 -20.46 26.01 -15.73
N GLU A 285 -20.58 26.11 -17.05
CA GLU A 285 -21.85 26.41 -17.77
C GLU A 285 -22.92 25.34 -17.47
N ALA A 286 -22.51 24.07 -17.32
CA ALA A 286 -23.38 22.97 -16.92
C ALA A 286 -23.76 22.96 -15.44
N GLY A 287 -23.24 23.90 -14.64
CA GLY A 287 -23.49 23.99 -13.19
C GLY A 287 -22.90 22.83 -12.37
N ARG A 288 -21.87 22.16 -12.90
CA ARG A 288 -21.23 20.99 -12.25
C ARG A 288 -19.95 21.33 -11.49
N ALA A 289 -19.42 22.54 -11.64
CA ALA A 289 -18.37 23.05 -10.79
C ALA A 289 -18.95 23.50 -9.45
N ARG A 290 -18.38 23.03 -8.36
CA ARG A 290 -18.84 23.29 -6.99
C ARG A 290 -17.83 24.18 -6.27
N LEU A 291 -18.34 25.01 -5.35
CA LEU A 291 -17.51 25.75 -4.40
C LEU A 291 -17.63 25.07 -3.04
N GLU A 292 -16.55 24.46 -2.60
CA GLU A 292 -16.53 23.64 -1.42
C GLU A 292 -15.74 24.29 -0.27
N GLY A 293 -16.24 24.13 0.94
CA GLY A 293 -15.61 24.63 2.18
C GLY A 293 -14.55 23.66 2.70
N LYS A 294 -13.96 24.03 3.85
CA LYS A 294 -12.88 23.30 4.50
C LYS A 294 -13.23 21.85 4.87
N ASP A 295 -14.49 21.56 5.16
CA ASP A 295 -14.97 20.26 5.65
C ASP A 295 -15.44 19.33 4.51
N TYR A 296 -15.32 19.76 3.26
CA TYR A 296 -15.63 18.91 2.10
C TYR A 296 -14.68 17.71 2.07
N ILE A 297 -15.22 16.50 2.05
CA ILE A 297 -14.44 15.26 1.95
C ILE A 297 -14.08 15.03 0.50
N MET A 298 -12.78 15.11 0.22
CA MET A 298 -12.22 14.94 -1.13
C MET A 298 -12.54 13.58 -1.69
N GLN A 299 -12.89 13.58 -3.00
CA GLN A 299 -13.19 12.37 -3.74
C GLN A 299 -12.05 12.03 -4.71
N ASP A 300 -11.92 10.74 -5.05
CA ASP A 300 -11.00 10.29 -6.08
C ASP A 300 -11.37 10.89 -7.43
N GLY A 301 -10.40 11.46 -8.14
CA GLY A 301 -10.63 12.13 -9.41
C GLY A 301 -11.15 13.57 -9.30
N ASP A 302 -11.23 14.17 -8.12
CA ASP A 302 -11.55 15.59 -8.00
C ASP A 302 -10.46 16.46 -8.65
N ILE A 303 -10.87 17.45 -9.42
CA ILE A 303 -10.01 18.49 -9.99
C ILE A 303 -10.25 19.77 -9.20
N CYS A 304 -9.19 20.31 -8.59
CA CYS A 304 -9.30 21.33 -7.57
C CYS A 304 -8.52 22.60 -7.91
N HIS A 305 -9.17 23.76 -7.71
CA HIS A 305 -8.51 25.05 -7.63
C HIS A 305 -8.67 25.61 -6.21
N PHE A 306 -7.62 25.53 -5.41
CA PHE A 306 -7.63 26.02 -4.03
C PHE A 306 -7.48 27.54 -4.00
N ARG A 307 -8.35 28.21 -3.22
CA ARG A 307 -8.24 29.63 -2.89
C ARG A 307 -7.77 29.75 -1.45
N PHE A 308 -6.67 30.46 -1.26
CA PHE A 308 -6.06 30.68 0.04
C PHE A 308 -5.53 32.10 0.15
N ASN A 309 -5.34 32.58 1.38
CA ASN A 309 -4.74 33.86 1.68
C ASN A 309 -3.72 33.65 2.81
N VAL A 310 -2.50 34.11 2.59
CA VAL A 310 -1.37 33.98 3.53
C VAL A 310 -0.99 35.39 4.01
#